data_f0ab5a7849af8aa81202dc28d31d69f2
#
_entry.id   f0ab5a7849af8aa81202dc28d31d69f2
#
_cell.length_a   1.000
_cell.length_b   1.000
_cell.length_c   1.000
_cell.angle_alpha   90.00
_cell.angle_beta   90.00
_cell.angle_gamma   90.00
#
_symmetry.space_group_name_H-M   'P 1'
#
loop_
_entity.id
_entity.type
_entity.pdbx_description
1 polymer ?
#
loop_
_entity_poly.entity_id
_entity_poly.type
_entity_poly.pdbx_seq_one_letter_code
_entity_poly.pdbx_strand_id
1 'polypeptide(L)'
;MKKLFILIFSFGFLGEVFGFNQPVTPANQLPAYYESIDGESGKDLLDAIQVVAKRGYRTDDFRYDSCWLAFKYTDLREDGYIWEIYSDCVFEYEKDRTSNTSQTGDCKGYNREHAMCQSWFGTTSLAGVEMSSSKKNSPGSDIFHIYPASYGMNSRRGNRPYGEVKNAANTSGNGTKYGTPVTTIAIDNSVAGAYVEGSITLSTNVLEPADEYKGDIARSYFGTMVKWAGEWAFNKNENGCVIFDATIDADTHYGPENNYGLTNYGLAMLLKWHRQDPVSQKEIDRNNGIQLTQGNRNPFIDYPYLVEYIWGEKSGEELNLDKLLCAYDERFQLGLSDGYLGGKTQVDVDTIFWMVGKTPYDTSYVAHNTYLKYLPETPVSCSDQSTQFMGWTTTPIEDVSDDAPAVLYNQVTDFPAVNVSKYYYAVFAQMIQSEVMGESITLNKSDSTAWTLSGLKQTSNQTDGAYWLLVKNATITSPVVDLQTVDSVAIIMRSYQKKTDIAISIDGTNYGNLRATNTSMQRYVWLAPALMGNKSLQFTGVDATAAYGPGLSEITIYIEGEKGVYINYLTHCDDSMGLSSTTVQHAPATKVIRNGQLLILYNSCTYNAQGVKL
;
A
#
# COMPACT_ATOMS: atom_id res chain seq x y z
N MET A 1 9.44 6.77 17.88
CA MET A 1 10.55 6.00 17.29
C MET A 1 9.95 4.78 16.63
N LYS A 2 9.44 4.92 15.41
CA LYS A 2 9.20 3.75 14.58
C LYS A 2 10.57 3.11 14.38
N LYS A 3 10.84 2.02 15.07
CA LYS A 3 11.69 1.01 14.52
C LYS A 3 10.96 0.57 13.26
N LEU A 4 11.36 1.12 12.12
CA LEU A 4 11.31 0.37 10.90
C LEU A 4 12.11 -0.90 11.26
N PHE A 5 11.43 -1.95 11.68
CA PHE A 5 11.93 -3.28 11.59
C PHE A 5 12.02 -3.51 10.07
N ILE A 6 13.14 -3.05 9.50
CA ILE A 6 13.75 -3.87 8.47
C ILE A 6 13.93 -5.19 9.20
N LEU A 7 12.98 -6.09 9.01
CA LEU A 7 13.19 -7.49 9.20
C LEU A 7 14.28 -7.84 8.20
N ILE A 8 15.53 -7.55 8.57
CA ILE A 8 16.65 -8.35 8.08
C ILE A 8 16.35 -9.72 8.69
N PHE A 9 15.43 -10.43 8.03
CA PHE A 9 15.42 -11.86 8.18
C PHE A 9 16.84 -12.26 7.81
N SER A 10 17.57 -12.75 8.79
CA SER A 10 18.72 -13.59 8.55
C SER A 10 18.22 -14.85 7.84
N PHE A 11 17.87 -14.73 6.56
CA PHE A 11 17.59 -15.82 5.64
C PHE A 11 18.91 -16.43 5.15
N GLY A 12 19.85 -16.62 6.09
CA GLY A 12 21.14 -17.27 5.78
C GLY A 12 21.07 -18.77 5.54
N PHE A 13 19.90 -19.40 5.43
CA PHE A 13 19.89 -20.88 5.39
C PHE A 13 19.15 -21.54 4.22
N LEU A 14 18.43 -20.80 3.38
CA LEU A 14 17.76 -21.37 2.19
C LEU A 14 18.18 -20.74 0.86
N GLY A 15 18.89 -19.62 0.89
CA GLY A 15 19.40 -18.95 -0.32
C GLY A 15 20.61 -19.68 -0.95
N GLU A 16 21.35 -20.46 -0.18
CA GLU A 16 22.56 -21.15 -0.66
C GLU A 16 22.29 -22.24 -1.69
N VAL A 17 21.08 -22.80 -1.74
CA VAL A 17 20.75 -23.88 -2.68
C VAL A 17 20.51 -23.37 -4.11
N PHE A 18 20.14 -22.10 -4.29
CA PHE A 18 19.81 -21.51 -5.61
C PHE A 18 20.55 -20.21 -5.92
N GLY A 19 21.47 -19.76 -5.07
CA GLY A 19 22.27 -18.57 -5.32
C GLY A 19 21.48 -17.23 -5.27
N PHE A 20 20.29 -17.18 -4.67
CA PHE A 20 19.53 -15.96 -4.46
C PHE A 20 20.02 -15.23 -3.19
N ASN A 21 21.16 -14.60 -3.28
CA ASN A 21 21.82 -13.89 -2.17
C ASN A 21 22.46 -12.59 -2.61
N GLN A 22 21.97 -11.99 -3.69
CA GLN A 22 22.50 -10.69 -4.11
C GLN A 22 22.14 -9.62 -3.07
N PRO A 23 23.07 -8.72 -2.72
CA PRO A 23 22.76 -7.63 -1.81
C PRO A 23 21.73 -6.70 -2.46
N VAL A 24 20.68 -6.35 -1.72
CA VAL A 24 19.73 -5.32 -2.12
C VAL A 24 20.34 -3.96 -1.86
N THR A 25 20.34 -3.08 -2.87
CA THR A 25 20.83 -1.72 -2.74
C THR A 25 19.94 -0.93 -1.78
N PRO A 26 20.47 -0.44 -0.64
CA PRO A 26 19.69 0.38 0.27
C PRO A 26 19.22 1.69 -0.38
N ALA A 27 18.09 2.24 0.07
CA ALA A 27 17.52 3.47 -0.48
C ALA A 27 18.52 4.63 -0.51
N ASN A 28 19.33 4.80 0.53
CA ASN A 28 20.34 5.85 0.63
C ASN A 28 21.57 5.64 -0.28
N GLN A 29 21.69 4.50 -0.93
CA GLN A 29 22.74 4.20 -1.92
C GLN A 29 22.22 4.25 -3.36
N LEU A 30 20.93 4.43 -3.57
CA LEU A 30 20.36 4.54 -4.92
C LEU A 30 20.96 5.70 -5.75
N PRO A 31 21.21 6.91 -5.20
CA PRO A 31 21.88 7.94 -5.97
C PRO A 31 23.25 7.49 -6.54
N ALA A 32 24.05 6.81 -5.75
CA ALA A 32 25.33 6.26 -6.22
C ALA A 32 25.15 5.10 -7.20
N TYR A 33 24.10 4.28 -7.03
CA TYR A 33 23.77 3.21 -7.98
C TYR A 33 23.41 3.76 -9.36
N TYR A 34 22.78 4.93 -9.43
CA TYR A 34 22.32 5.58 -10.65
C TYR A 34 23.23 6.75 -11.12
N GLU A 35 24.37 7.01 -10.48
CA GLU A 35 25.26 8.15 -10.78
C GLU A 35 25.61 8.27 -12.29
N SER A 36 25.72 7.15 -12.99
CA SER A 36 26.10 7.11 -14.40
C SER A 36 25.04 7.64 -15.38
N ILE A 37 23.84 7.98 -14.91
CA ILE A 37 22.79 8.57 -15.76
C ILE A 37 22.72 10.10 -15.60
N ASP A 38 23.41 10.67 -14.61
CA ASP A 38 23.40 12.11 -14.37
C ASP A 38 24.11 12.88 -15.49
N GLY A 39 23.51 13.97 -15.94
CA GLY A 39 24.02 14.79 -17.03
C GLY A 39 23.74 14.24 -18.44
N GLU A 40 23.15 13.06 -18.58
CA GLU A 40 22.82 12.45 -19.85
C GLU A 40 21.47 12.94 -20.41
N SER A 41 21.27 12.82 -21.72
CA SER A 41 20.03 13.23 -22.40
C SER A 41 19.71 12.35 -23.61
N GLY A 42 18.42 12.30 -24.00
CA GLY A 42 17.98 11.63 -25.22
C GLY A 42 18.45 10.17 -25.30
N LYS A 43 19.12 9.82 -26.41
CA LYS A 43 19.61 8.45 -26.60
C LYS A 43 20.74 8.07 -25.66
N ASP A 44 21.63 8.99 -25.32
CA ASP A 44 22.74 8.72 -24.40
C ASP A 44 22.18 8.41 -22.98
N LEU A 45 21.13 9.12 -22.55
CA LEU A 45 20.41 8.80 -21.32
C LEU A 45 19.78 7.41 -21.38
N LEU A 46 19.13 7.03 -22.49
CA LEU A 46 18.55 5.69 -22.62
C LEU A 46 19.62 4.61 -22.54
N ASP A 47 20.76 4.80 -23.20
CA ASP A 47 21.88 3.85 -23.18
C ASP A 47 22.48 3.74 -21.77
N ALA A 48 22.62 4.86 -21.06
CA ALA A 48 23.08 4.87 -19.67
C ALA A 48 22.08 4.15 -18.73
N ILE A 49 20.78 4.37 -18.89
CA ILE A 49 19.73 3.66 -18.14
C ILE A 49 19.78 2.16 -18.46
N GLN A 50 20.01 1.76 -19.72
CA GLN A 50 20.17 0.35 -20.10
C GLN A 50 21.31 -0.31 -19.34
N VAL A 51 22.46 0.35 -19.25
CA VAL A 51 23.62 -0.15 -18.50
C VAL A 51 23.26 -0.36 -17.03
N VAL A 52 22.57 0.60 -16.41
CA VAL A 52 22.12 0.48 -15.02
C VAL A 52 21.08 -0.63 -14.85
N ALA A 53 20.10 -0.73 -15.75
CA ALA A 53 19.06 -1.76 -15.73
C ALA A 53 19.63 -3.18 -15.88
N LYS A 54 20.82 -3.33 -16.46
CA LYS A 54 21.55 -4.61 -16.57
C LYS A 54 22.55 -4.85 -15.45
N ARG A 55 22.85 -3.84 -14.63
CA ARG A 55 23.87 -3.96 -13.59
C ARG A 55 23.53 -5.08 -12.61
N GLY A 56 24.41 -6.08 -12.52
CA GLY A 56 24.26 -7.24 -11.67
C GLY A 56 23.30 -8.32 -12.21
N TYR A 57 22.74 -8.14 -13.42
CA TYR A 57 21.85 -9.13 -14.04
C TYR A 57 22.51 -10.51 -14.16
N ARG A 58 21.84 -11.53 -13.66
CA ARG A 58 22.37 -12.92 -13.57
C ARG A 58 22.13 -13.67 -14.89
N THR A 59 22.99 -13.44 -15.84
CA THR A 59 22.89 -14.02 -17.19
C THR A 59 22.97 -15.55 -17.20
N ASP A 60 23.66 -16.16 -16.21
CA ASP A 60 23.97 -17.58 -16.24
C ASP A 60 23.01 -18.45 -15.44
N ASP A 61 22.30 -17.88 -14.46
CA ASP A 61 21.54 -18.66 -13.49
C ASP A 61 20.03 -18.42 -13.54
N PHE A 62 19.58 -17.20 -13.85
CA PHE A 62 18.15 -16.86 -13.84
C PHE A 62 17.47 -17.33 -15.13
N ARG A 63 16.38 -18.08 -14.99
CA ARG A 63 15.59 -18.64 -16.10
C ARG A 63 14.10 -18.43 -15.81
N TYR A 64 13.28 -18.68 -16.80
CA TYR A 64 11.82 -18.62 -16.64
C TYR A 64 11.31 -19.47 -15.46
N ASP A 65 11.89 -20.68 -15.25
CA ASP A 65 11.51 -21.52 -14.11
C ASP A 65 11.95 -20.94 -12.76
N SER A 66 12.96 -20.09 -12.75
CA SER A 66 13.40 -19.40 -11.53
C SER A 66 12.33 -18.43 -11.01
N CYS A 67 11.43 -17.93 -11.87
CA CYS A 67 10.34 -17.05 -11.48
C CYS A 67 9.43 -17.68 -10.41
N TRP A 68 9.23 -18.99 -10.43
CA TRP A 68 8.43 -19.67 -9.41
C TRP A 68 8.98 -19.46 -7.99
N LEU A 69 10.28 -19.60 -7.85
CA LEU A 69 10.94 -19.36 -6.56
C LEU A 69 11.08 -17.86 -6.29
N ALA A 70 11.33 -17.06 -7.32
CA ALA A 70 11.47 -15.61 -7.19
C ALA A 70 10.18 -14.95 -6.64
N PHE A 71 9.00 -15.46 -6.99
CA PHE A 71 7.72 -14.96 -6.47
C PHE A 71 7.62 -14.97 -4.94
N LYS A 72 8.40 -15.81 -4.26
CA LYS A 72 8.53 -15.78 -2.81
C LYS A 72 9.08 -14.45 -2.29
N TYR A 73 9.91 -13.79 -3.09
CA TYR A 73 10.63 -12.58 -2.72
C TYR A 73 10.06 -11.34 -3.40
N THR A 74 9.33 -11.52 -4.50
CA THR A 74 8.80 -10.43 -5.30
C THR A 74 7.30 -10.21 -5.11
N ASP A 75 6.53 -11.28 -4.90
CA ASP A 75 5.07 -11.23 -4.97
C ASP A 75 4.37 -12.00 -3.82
N LEU A 76 5.08 -12.36 -2.76
CA LEU A 76 4.50 -13.01 -1.58
C LEU A 76 4.05 -11.95 -0.55
N ARG A 77 2.80 -12.05 -0.13
CA ARG A 77 2.22 -11.22 0.92
C ARG A 77 2.64 -11.72 2.31
N GLU A 78 2.62 -10.86 3.30
CA GLU A 78 2.91 -11.23 4.70
C GLU A 78 2.01 -12.34 5.25
N ASP A 79 0.79 -12.47 4.72
CA ASP A 79 -0.16 -13.52 5.12
C ASP A 79 0.06 -14.88 4.42
N GLY A 80 1.11 -14.99 3.61
CA GLY A 80 1.49 -16.22 2.90
C GLY A 80 0.77 -16.45 1.58
N TYR A 81 -0.06 -15.51 1.14
CA TYR A 81 -0.73 -15.55 -0.16
C TYR A 81 0.05 -14.77 -1.21
N ILE A 82 -0.17 -15.11 -2.47
CA ILE A 82 0.45 -14.43 -3.62
C ILE A 82 -0.29 -13.13 -3.95
N TRP A 83 0.47 -12.08 -4.24
CA TRP A 83 0.00 -10.92 -4.99
C TRP A 83 -0.17 -11.33 -6.45
N GLU A 84 -1.39 -11.57 -6.90
CA GLU A 84 -1.67 -11.83 -8.30
C GLU A 84 -2.38 -10.62 -8.93
N ILE A 85 -2.13 -10.36 -10.22
CA ILE A 85 -2.44 -9.07 -10.84
C ILE A 85 -3.82 -8.98 -11.50
N TYR A 86 -4.57 -10.08 -11.66
CA TYR A 86 -5.76 -10.10 -12.52
C TYR A 86 -7.08 -10.33 -11.79
N SER A 87 -7.06 -10.73 -10.54
CA SER A 87 -8.29 -11.03 -9.83
C SER A 87 -8.18 -10.77 -8.32
N ASP A 88 -9.29 -10.91 -7.61
CA ASP A 88 -9.34 -10.95 -6.15
C ASP A 88 -9.20 -12.36 -5.57
N CYS A 89 -8.79 -13.31 -6.39
CA CYS A 89 -8.55 -14.68 -5.95
C CYS A 89 -7.38 -14.74 -4.97
N VAL A 90 -7.54 -15.58 -3.96
CA VAL A 90 -6.53 -15.78 -2.93
C VAL A 90 -5.82 -17.09 -3.21
N PHE A 91 -4.53 -17.03 -3.54
CA PHE A 91 -3.71 -18.20 -3.85
C PHE A 91 -2.58 -18.37 -2.82
N GLU A 92 -2.49 -19.55 -2.26
CA GLU A 92 -1.40 -19.93 -1.36
C GLU A 92 -0.14 -20.23 -2.16
N TYR A 93 1.00 -19.64 -1.76
CA TYR A 93 2.28 -19.82 -2.44
C TYR A 93 2.64 -21.30 -2.57
N GLU A 94 3.15 -21.72 -3.72
CA GLU A 94 3.48 -23.09 -4.15
C GLU A 94 2.30 -24.06 -4.25
N LYS A 95 1.31 -23.98 -3.38
CA LYS A 95 0.19 -24.90 -3.31
C LYS A 95 -0.80 -24.73 -4.46
N ASP A 96 -1.14 -23.47 -4.79
CA ASP A 96 -2.12 -23.16 -5.81
C ASP A 96 -1.46 -22.88 -7.17
N ARG A 97 -0.17 -23.15 -7.31
CA ARG A 97 0.56 -23.08 -8.57
C ARG A 97 0.01 -24.08 -9.57
N THR A 98 -0.30 -23.64 -10.78
CA THR A 98 -0.82 -24.53 -11.81
C THR A 98 -0.22 -24.29 -13.19
N SER A 99 0.00 -25.39 -13.92
CA SER A 99 0.26 -25.41 -15.36
C SER A 99 -0.83 -26.21 -16.13
N ASN A 100 -1.89 -26.60 -15.43
CA ASN A 100 -2.91 -27.49 -15.98
C ASN A 100 -3.91 -26.72 -16.84
N THR A 101 -3.83 -26.90 -18.15
CA THR A 101 -4.68 -26.27 -19.16
C THR A 101 -6.16 -26.69 -19.10
N SER A 102 -6.49 -27.75 -18.36
CA SER A 102 -7.89 -28.19 -18.21
C SER A 102 -8.65 -27.48 -17.08
N GLN A 103 -7.97 -26.66 -16.28
CA GLN A 103 -8.63 -25.87 -15.26
C GLN A 103 -9.30 -24.63 -15.86
N THR A 104 -10.58 -24.48 -15.65
CA THR A 104 -11.38 -23.32 -16.08
C THR A 104 -11.88 -22.55 -14.87
N GLY A 105 -11.90 -21.22 -14.96
CA GLY A 105 -12.33 -20.32 -13.88
C GLY A 105 -11.17 -19.57 -13.23
N ASP A 106 -11.48 -18.39 -12.75
CA ASP A 106 -10.46 -17.42 -12.34
C ASP A 106 -9.70 -17.84 -11.06
N CYS A 107 -10.36 -18.49 -10.09
CA CYS A 107 -9.76 -18.89 -8.83
C CYS A 107 -9.34 -20.40 -8.78
N LYS A 108 -8.87 -20.96 -9.88
CA LYS A 108 -8.43 -22.36 -9.95
C LYS A 108 -6.92 -22.57 -9.86
N GLY A 109 -6.20 -21.52 -9.53
CA GLY A 109 -4.76 -21.51 -9.37
C GLY A 109 -4.13 -20.35 -10.13
N TYR A 110 -2.85 -20.11 -9.86
CA TYR A 110 -2.07 -19.07 -10.51
C TYR A 110 -0.93 -19.67 -11.34
N ASN A 111 -0.53 -18.92 -12.36
CA ASN A 111 0.65 -19.24 -13.16
C ASN A 111 1.52 -17.99 -13.39
N ARG A 112 2.53 -18.13 -14.24
CA ARG A 112 3.43 -17.03 -14.63
C ARG A 112 2.84 -16.33 -15.85
N GLU A 113 2.50 -15.08 -15.67
CA GLU A 113 2.02 -14.19 -16.72
C GLU A 113 3.17 -13.40 -17.31
N HIS A 114 3.34 -13.45 -18.62
CA HIS A 114 4.18 -12.52 -19.36
C HIS A 114 3.36 -11.26 -19.67
N ALA A 115 3.57 -10.17 -18.97
CA ALA A 115 2.92 -8.89 -19.29
C ALA A 115 3.20 -8.49 -20.74
N MET A 116 4.44 -8.66 -21.21
CA MET A 116 4.80 -8.66 -22.62
C MET A 116 4.80 -10.11 -23.12
N CYS A 117 3.76 -10.48 -23.87
CA CYS A 117 3.56 -11.89 -24.26
C CYS A 117 4.75 -12.50 -24.98
N GLN A 118 5.09 -13.72 -24.62
CA GLN A 118 6.26 -14.40 -25.18
C GLN A 118 6.22 -14.50 -26.71
N SER A 119 5.05 -14.68 -27.31
CA SER A 119 4.88 -14.76 -28.75
C SER A 119 5.21 -13.45 -29.51
N TRP A 120 5.22 -12.33 -28.78
CA TRP A 120 5.55 -11.03 -29.38
C TRP A 120 7.03 -10.86 -29.64
N PHE A 121 7.88 -11.59 -28.91
CA PHE A 121 9.31 -11.60 -29.17
C PHE A 121 9.59 -12.41 -30.45
N GLY A 122 10.39 -11.84 -31.35
CA GLY A 122 10.83 -12.54 -32.55
C GLY A 122 11.71 -13.75 -32.21
N THR A 123 11.81 -14.70 -33.12
CA THR A 123 12.64 -15.90 -32.94
C THR A 123 14.13 -15.63 -33.11
N THR A 124 14.49 -14.51 -33.72
CA THR A 124 15.88 -14.07 -33.91
C THR A 124 16.07 -12.74 -33.25
N SER A 125 17.05 -12.65 -32.35
CA SER A 125 17.50 -11.36 -31.85
C SER A 125 18.37 -10.67 -32.89
N LEU A 126 18.44 -9.36 -32.79
CA LEU A 126 19.34 -8.54 -33.59
C LEU A 126 20.82 -8.73 -33.18
N ALA A 127 21.04 -9.17 -31.92
CA ALA A 127 22.36 -9.42 -31.35
C ALA A 127 22.71 -10.90 -31.21
N GLY A 128 21.94 -11.83 -31.79
CA GLY A 128 22.15 -13.28 -31.66
C GLY A 128 21.64 -13.87 -30.34
N VAL A 129 20.89 -13.10 -29.55
CA VAL A 129 20.26 -13.54 -28.29
C VAL A 129 18.97 -14.28 -28.63
N GLU A 130 18.79 -15.50 -28.15
CA GLU A 130 17.51 -16.21 -28.30
C GLU A 130 16.45 -15.63 -27.34
N MET A 131 15.32 -15.24 -27.90
CA MET A 131 14.24 -14.53 -27.20
C MET A 131 13.30 -15.46 -26.42
N SER A 132 13.55 -16.74 -26.41
CA SER A 132 12.68 -17.76 -25.79
C SER A 132 12.76 -17.74 -24.26
N SER A 133 11.62 -17.92 -23.58
CA SER A 133 11.54 -18.10 -22.13
C SER A 133 12.33 -19.31 -21.61
N SER A 134 12.61 -20.31 -22.47
CA SER A 134 13.43 -21.46 -22.09
C SER A 134 14.92 -21.12 -21.99
N LYS A 135 15.33 -19.97 -22.49
CA LYS A 135 16.73 -19.55 -22.51
C LYS A 135 17.05 -18.63 -21.33
N LYS A 136 18.27 -18.71 -20.90
CA LYS A 136 18.87 -17.72 -19.99
C LYS A 136 19.09 -16.41 -20.73
N ASN A 137 19.17 -15.33 -19.99
CA ASN A 137 19.52 -14.01 -20.56
C ASN A 137 18.64 -13.64 -21.78
N SER A 138 17.33 -13.70 -21.57
CA SER A 138 16.37 -13.34 -22.61
C SER A 138 15.22 -12.54 -22.01
N PRO A 139 14.57 -11.65 -22.77
CA PRO A 139 13.38 -10.94 -22.31
C PRO A 139 12.26 -11.92 -21.90
N GLY A 140 12.16 -13.09 -22.53
CA GLY A 140 11.17 -14.11 -22.15
C GLY A 140 11.41 -14.76 -20.78
N SER A 141 12.53 -14.50 -20.11
CA SER A 141 12.79 -14.95 -18.74
C SER A 141 12.94 -13.80 -17.73
N ASP A 142 12.73 -12.55 -18.16
CA ASP A 142 12.96 -11.37 -17.35
C ASP A 142 11.79 -11.11 -16.39
N ILE A 143 12.06 -11.21 -15.08
CA ILE A 143 11.03 -11.01 -14.06
C ILE A 143 10.54 -9.54 -13.94
N PHE A 144 11.15 -8.60 -14.65
CA PHE A 144 10.59 -7.24 -14.73
C PHE A 144 9.14 -7.24 -15.20
N HIS A 145 8.79 -8.16 -16.12
CA HIS A 145 7.44 -8.24 -16.69
C HIS A 145 6.77 -9.62 -16.53
N ILE A 146 7.29 -10.48 -15.65
CA ILE A 146 6.67 -11.78 -15.36
C ILE A 146 6.05 -11.70 -13.96
N TYR A 147 4.74 -11.90 -13.89
CA TYR A 147 3.95 -11.80 -12.67
C TYR A 147 3.21 -13.11 -12.36
N PRO A 148 2.91 -13.39 -11.10
CA PRO A 148 1.89 -14.38 -10.80
C PRO A 148 0.52 -13.81 -11.21
N ALA A 149 -0.29 -14.61 -11.86
CA ALA A 149 -1.63 -14.24 -12.31
C ALA A 149 -2.60 -15.40 -12.27
N SER A 150 -3.87 -15.11 -12.03
CA SER A 150 -4.95 -16.08 -12.16
C SER A 150 -4.85 -16.82 -13.49
N TYR A 151 -4.78 -18.15 -13.43
CA TYR A 151 -4.68 -18.99 -14.63
C TYR A 151 -5.84 -18.75 -15.60
N GLY A 152 -7.06 -18.56 -15.06
CA GLY A 152 -8.25 -18.31 -15.88
C GLY A 152 -8.18 -17.00 -16.64
N MET A 153 -7.76 -15.92 -15.97
CA MET A 153 -7.63 -14.60 -16.60
C MET A 153 -6.44 -14.54 -17.56
N ASN A 154 -5.29 -15.15 -17.20
CA ASN A 154 -4.15 -15.27 -18.10
C ASN A 154 -4.52 -16.04 -19.38
N SER A 155 -5.22 -17.18 -19.26
CA SER A 155 -5.69 -17.95 -20.40
C SER A 155 -6.68 -17.16 -21.27
N ARG A 156 -7.54 -16.34 -20.64
CA ARG A 156 -8.49 -15.47 -21.36
C ARG A 156 -7.77 -14.36 -22.12
N ARG A 157 -6.75 -13.77 -21.52
CA ARG A 157 -5.89 -12.79 -22.20
C ARG A 157 -5.15 -13.44 -23.37
N GLY A 158 -4.52 -14.59 -23.16
CA GLY A 158 -3.67 -15.23 -24.17
C GLY A 158 -2.56 -14.29 -24.61
N ASN A 159 -2.42 -14.04 -25.94
CA ASN A 159 -1.43 -13.13 -26.50
C ASN A 159 -2.01 -11.75 -26.87
N ARG A 160 -3.16 -11.37 -26.30
CA ARG A 160 -3.78 -10.08 -26.59
C ARG A 160 -3.07 -8.95 -25.87
N PRO A 161 -3.04 -7.75 -26.46
CA PRO A 161 -2.42 -6.60 -25.81
C PRO A 161 -3.21 -6.14 -24.60
N TYR A 162 -2.56 -5.40 -23.73
CA TYR A 162 -3.28 -4.53 -22.82
C TYR A 162 -3.91 -3.38 -23.57
N GLY A 163 -4.96 -2.81 -22.99
CA GLY A 163 -5.68 -1.67 -23.52
C GLY A 163 -6.78 -1.24 -22.58
N GLU A 164 -7.30 -0.05 -22.73
CA GLU A 164 -8.51 0.37 -22.04
C GLU A 164 -9.73 -0.30 -22.68
N VAL A 165 -10.66 -0.80 -21.86
CA VAL A 165 -11.83 -1.54 -22.30
C VAL A 165 -13.03 -0.61 -22.40
N LYS A 166 -13.58 -0.47 -23.62
CA LYS A 166 -14.81 0.28 -23.88
C LYS A 166 -16.05 -0.49 -23.45
N ASN A 167 -16.13 -1.77 -23.83
CA ASN A 167 -17.23 -2.64 -23.44
C ASN A 167 -16.67 -3.95 -22.90
N ALA A 168 -16.83 -4.17 -21.60
CA ALA A 168 -16.36 -5.35 -20.94
C ALA A 168 -17.22 -6.58 -21.28
N ALA A 169 -16.58 -7.63 -21.77
CA ALA A 169 -17.17 -8.96 -21.89
C ALA A 169 -17.00 -9.78 -20.61
N ASN A 170 -15.99 -9.42 -19.79
CA ASN A 170 -15.75 -9.98 -18.48
C ASN A 170 -15.08 -8.94 -17.59
N THR A 171 -15.41 -8.94 -16.29
CA THR A 171 -14.77 -8.13 -15.25
C THR A 171 -14.51 -9.04 -14.07
N SER A 172 -13.27 -9.08 -13.58
CA SER A 172 -12.93 -9.84 -12.39
C SER A 172 -13.18 -9.06 -11.11
N GLY A 173 -13.08 -9.71 -9.95
CA GLY A 173 -13.43 -9.13 -8.66
C GLY A 173 -12.56 -7.94 -8.25
N ASN A 174 -11.28 -7.88 -8.69
CA ASN A 174 -10.40 -6.73 -8.47
C ASN A 174 -10.61 -5.57 -9.46
N GLY A 175 -11.51 -5.71 -10.44
CA GLY A 175 -11.77 -4.68 -11.45
C GLY A 175 -11.02 -4.85 -12.77
N THR A 176 -10.17 -5.88 -12.94
CA THR A 176 -9.56 -6.22 -14.23
C THR A 176 -10.64 -6.55 -15.25
N LYS A 177 -10.58 -5.94 -16.43
CA LYS A 177 -11.59 -6.07 -17.50
C LYS A 177 -11.00 -6.74 -18.73
N TYR A 178 -11.81 -7.50 -19.40
CA TYR A 178 -11.52 -8.08 -20.71
C TYR A 178 -12.66 -7.74 -21.66
N GLY A 179 -12.35 -7.15 -22.80
CA GLY A 179 -13.41 -6.72 -23.73
C GLY A 179 -12.90 -5.95 -24.94
N THR A 180 -13.82 -5.30 -25.63
CA THR A 180 -13.48 -4.49 -26.81
C THR A 180 -12.71 -3.23 -26.40
N PRO A 181 -11.66 -2.83 -27.16
CA PRO A 181 -10.81 -1.72 -26.78
C PRO A 181 -11.45 -0.35 -26.95
N VAL A 182 -10.97 0.60 -26.17
CA VAL A 182 -10.92 2.02 -26.56
C VAL A 182 -9.89 2.15 -27.65
N THR A 183 -10.30 2.64 -28.82
CA THR A 183 -9.44 2.65 -30.00
C THR A 183 -8.61 3.92 -30.16
N THR A 184 -8.89 4.96 -29.38
CA THR A 184 -8.14 6.22 -29.38
C THR A 184 -7.84 6.62 -27.96
N ILE A 185 -6.57 6.81 -27.64
CA ILE A 185 -6.10 7.29 -26.33
C ILE A 185 -5.33 8.58 -26.58
N ALA A 186 -5.64 9.61 -25.79
CA ALA A 186 -4.95 10.88 -25.82
C ALA A 186 -4.47 11.24 -24.42
N ILE A 187 -3.29 11.86 -24.35
CA ILE A 187 -2.74 12.44 -23.13
C ILE A 187 -2.57 13.93 -23.37
N ASP A 188 -3.12 14.71 -22.47
CA ASP A 188 -2.83 16.13 -22.38
C ASP A 188 -1.52 16.33 -21.62
N ASN A 189 -0.48 16.74 -22.32
CA ASN A 189 0.79 17.17 -21.75
C ASN A 189 0.78 18.70 -21.63
N SER A 190 -0.15 19.24 -20.87
CA SER A 190 -0.40 20.68 -20.70
C SER A 190 0.83 21.50 -20.23
N VAL A 191 1.84 20.84 -19.70
CA VAL A 191 3.05 21.48 -19.17
C VAL A 191 4.11 21.76 -20.24
N ALA A 192 4.20 20.94 -21.29
CA ALA A 192 5.22 21.07 -22.34
C ALA A 192 4.66 21.27 -23.75
N GLY A 193 3.35 21.30 -23.93
CA GLY A 193 2.73 21.42 -25.24
C GLY A 193 2.86 20.16 -26.10
N ALA A 194 3.32 19.07 -25.55
CA ALA A 194 3.40 17.78 -26.22
C ALA A 194 2.09 17.02 -26.01
N TYR A 195 1.28 16.97 -27.05
CA TYR A 195 0.06 16.15 -27.08
C TYR A 195 0.40 14.83 -27.76
N VAL A 196 0.18 13.73 -27.07
CA VAL A 196 0.34 12.39 -27.64
C VAL A 196 -1.03 11.79 -27.84
N GLU A 197 -1.42 11.58 -29.07
CA GLU A 197 -2.62 10.87 -29.44
C GLU A 197 -2.26 9.63 -30.27
N GLY A 198 -2.78 8.50 -29.85
CA GLY A 198 -2.62 7.25 -30.59
C GLY A 198 -3.95 6.58 -30.86
N SER A 199 -4.09 6.07 -32.08
CA SER A 199 -5.27 5.32 -32.51
C SER A 199 -4.86 3.96 -33.06
N ILE A 200 -5.68 2.94 -32.78
CA ILE A 200 -5.50 1.58 -33.28
C ILE A 200 -6.72 1.08 -34.04
N THR A 201 -6.45 0.17 -34.99
CA THR A 201 -7.48 -0.73 -35.51
C THR A 201 -7.18 -2.13 -35.00
N LEU A 202 -8.04 -2.62 -34.11
CA LEU A 202 -7.87 -3.93 -33.50
C LEU A 202 -9.18 -4.70 -33.56
N SER A 203 -9.16 -5.90 -34.16
CA SER A 203 -10.32 -6.79 -34.27
C SER A 203 -10.48 -7.76 -33.12
N THR A 204 -9.60 -7.70 -32.13
CA THR A 204 -9.61 -8.58 -30.95
C THR A 204 -9.88 -7.79 -29.67
N ASN A 205 -10.29 -8.50 -28.62
CA ASN A 205 -10.40 -7.93 -27.30
C ASN A 205 -9.02 -7.60 -26.70
N VAL A 206 -9.01 -6.71 -25.73
CA VAL A 206 -7.86 -6.34 -24.91
C VAL A 206 -8.14 -6.69 -23.44
N LEU A 207 -7.08 -6.68 -22.63
CA LEU A 207 -7.20 -6.78 -21.19
C LEU A 207 -6.79 -5.44 -20.57
N GLU A 208 -7.65 -4.88 -19.73
CA GLU A 208 -7.39 -3.71 -18.90
C GLU A 208 -7.15 -4.19 -17.47
N PRO A 209 -5.94 -4.05 -16.92
CA PRO A 209 -5.68 -4.39 -15.53
C PRO A 209 -6.48 -3.47 -14.59
N ALA A 210 -6.67 -3.91 -13.36
CA ALA A 210 -7.22 -3.06 -12.30
C ALA A 210 -6.38 -1.78 -12.14
N ASP A 211 -7.00 -0.70 -11.70
CA ASP A 211 -6.36 0.62 -11.66
C ASP A 211 -5.07 0.62 -10.83
N GLU A 212 -5.00 -0.17 -9.77
CA GLU A 212 -3.83 -0.36 -8.89
C GLU A 212 -2.65 -1.12 -9.52
N TYR A 213 -2.79 -1.65 -10.74
CA TYR A 213 -1.76 -2.39 -11.48
C TYR A 213 -1.41 -1.73 -12.82
N LYS A 214 -2.05 -0.64 -13.17
CA LYS A 214 -1.80 0.04 -14.45
C LYS A 214 -0.40 0.61 -14.51
N GLY A 215 0.03 1.28 -13.45
CA GLY A 215 1.37 1.80 -13.30
C GLY A 215 2.43 0.70 -13.24
N ASP A 216 2.16 -0.37 -12.47
CA ASP A 216 3.02 -1.56 -12.38
C ASP A 216 3.33 -2.11 -13.77
N ILE A 217 2.29 -2.29 -14.60
CA ILE A 217 2.43 -2.80 -15.97
C ILE A 217 3.18 -1.80 -16.84
N ALA A 218 2.85 -0.50 -16.77
CA ALA A 218 3.55 0.52 -17.57
C ALA A 218 5.05 0.55 -17.26
N ARG A 219 5.43 0.57 -15.98
CA ARG A 219 6.83 0.59 -15.55
C ARG A 219 7.57 -0.71 -15.88
N SER A 220 6.87 -1.85 -15.87
CA SER A 220 7.47 -3.09 -16.30
C SER A 220 7.75 -3.10 -17.82
N TYR A 221 6.87 -2.48 -18.62
CA TYR A 221 7.10 -2.28 -20.06
C TYR A 221 8.29 -1.37 -20.29
N PHE A 222 8.33 -0.17 -19.68
CA PHE A 222 9.44 0.76 -19.82
C PHE A 222 10.77 0.12 -19.40
N GLY A 223 10.81 -0.55 -18.26
CA GLY A 223 12.02 -1.22 -17.76
C GLY A 223 12.50 -2.33 -18.67
N THR A 224 11.60 -3.17 -19.19
CA THR A 224 11.94 -4.27 -20.09
C THR A 224 12.41 -3.74 -21.44
N MET A 225 11.73 -2.73 -21.98
CA MET A 225 12.11 -2.11 -23.26
C MET A 225 13.50 -1.49 -23.20
N VAL A 226 13.81 -0.71 -22.17
CA VAL A 226 15.14 -0.09 -22.05
C VAL A 226 16.21 -1.16 -21.79
N LYS A 227 15.97 -2.10 -20.87
CA LYS A 227 16.93 -3.15 -20.57
C LYS A 227 17.37 -3.93 -21.82
N TRP A 228 16.43 -4.21 -22.71
CA TRP A 228 16.67 -5.01 -23.91
C TRP A 228 16.73 -4.17 -25.20
N ALA A 229 16.86 -2.85 -25.08
CA ALA A 229 16.96 -1.96 -26.22
C ALA A 229 18.08 -2.40 -27.18
N GLY A 230 17.78 -2.46 -28.47
CA GLY A 230 18.72 -2.89 -29.46
C GLY A 230 19.02 -4.40 -29.54
N GLU A 231 18.45 -5.21 -28.65
CA GLU A 231 18.73 -6.64 -28.57
C GLU A 231 17.56 -7.54 -29.00
N TRP A 232 16.39 -6.97 -29.23
CA TRP A 232 15.20 -7.73 -29.56
C TRP A 232 14.49 -7.20 -30.80
N ALA A 233 13.72 -8.05 -31.46
CA ALA A 233 12.82 -7.69 -32.54
C ALA A 233 11.40 -8.15 -32.17
N PHE A 234 10.41 -7.34 -32.56
CA PHE A 234 9.01 -7.75 -32.42
C PHE A 234 8.58 -8.65 -33.58
N ASN A 235 7.71 -9.59 -33.28
CA ASN A 235 7.06 -10.39 -34.31
C ASN A 235 5.93 -9.56 -34.95
N LYS A 236 6.14 -9.13 -36.19
CA LYS A 236 5.25 -8.24 -36.97
C LYS A 236 3.81 -8.74 -37.12
N ASN A 237 3.59 -10.03 -36.91
CA ASN A 237 2.28 -10.66 -37.08
C ASN A 237 1.50 -10.81 -35.77
N GLU A 238 2.06 -10.36 -34.67
CA GLU A 238 1.46 -10.54 -33.35
C GLU A 238 0.65 -9.31 -32.89
N ASN A 239 -0.29 -9.53 -32.00
CA ASN A 239 -1.17 -8.49 -31.45
C ASN A 239 -0.41 -7.39 -30.68
N GLY A 240 0.82 -7.66 -30.23
CA GLY A 240 1.68 -6.69 -29.56
C GLY A 240 2.06 -5.49 -30.40
N CYS A 241 1.97 -5.61 -31.73
CA CYS A 241 2.26 -4.52 -32.69
C CYS A 241 1.33 -3.30 -32.58
N VAL A 242 0.28 -3.35 -31.76
CA VAL A 242 -0.51 -2.17 -31.41
C VAL A 242 0.14 -1.30 -30.35
N ILE A 243 1.04 -1.88 -29.55
CA ILE A 243 1.81 -1.18 -28.50
C ILE A 243 3.22 -0.87 -29.00
N PHE A 244 3.82 -1.80 -29.73
CA PHE A 244 5.20 -1.72 -30.20
C PHE A 244 5.27 -1.52 -31.71
N ASP A 245 6.15 -0.64 -32.15
CA ASP A 245 6.42 -0.46 -33.57
C ASP A 245 7.35 -1.57 -34.08
N ALA A 246 6.77 -2.59 -34.67
CA ALA A 246 7.49 -3.74 -35.22
C ALA A 246 8.28 -3.42 -36.50
N THR A 247 8.24 -2.18 -37.03
CA THR A 247 9.07 -1.73 -38.16
C THR A 247 10.44 -1.27 -37.72
N ILE A 248 10.61 -1.02 -36.40
CA ILE A 248 11.86 -0.55 -35.83
C ILE A 248 12.80 -1.73 -35.67
N ASP A 249 13.97 -1.64 -36.28
CA ASP A 249 15.08 -2.54 -36.06
C ASP A 249 16.17 -1.88 -35.18
N ALA A 250 16.96 -2.69 -34.52
CA ALA A 250 17.93 -2.22 -33.53
C ALA A 250 19.05 -1.36 -34.10
N ASP A 251 19.35 -1.51 -35.38
CA ASP A 251 20.53 -0.86 -35.97
C ASP A 251 20.28 0.59 -36.35
N THR A 252 19.03 1.03 -36.48
CA THR A 252 18.76 2.30 -37.16
C THR A 252 17.78 3.24 -36.45
N HIS A 253 16.96 2.79 -35.50
CA HIS A 253 15.74 3.55 -35.17
C HIS A 253 15.30 3.51 -33.71
N TYR A 254 16.22 3.38 -32.77
CA TYR A 254 15.89 3.51 -31.36
C TYR A 254 16.19 4.94 -30.88
N GLY A 255 15.29 5.87 -31.19
CA GLY A 255 15.46 7.28 -30.87
C GLY A 255 14.12 7.95 -30.50
N PRO A 256 14.19 9.22 -30.07
CA PRO A 256 13.00 9.96 -29.69
C PRO A 256 12.01 10.16 -30.84
N GLU A 257 12.51 10.16 -32.12
CA GLU A 257 11.71 10.34 -33.34
C GLU A 257 10.68 9.21 -33.55
N ASN A 258 10.86 8.05 -32.91
CA ASN A 258 9.97 6.90 -33.01
C ASN A 258 9.58 6.35 -31.62
N ASN A 259 9.54 7.22 -30.63
CA ASN A 259 9.13 6.90 -29.26
C ASN A 259 9.91 5.71 -28.66
N TYR A 260 11.17 5.52 -29.07
CA TYR A 260 11.99 4.39 -28.65
C TYR A 260 11.29 3.04 -28.81
N GLY A 261 10.60 2.83 -29.92
CA GLY A 261 9.95 1.57 -30.27
C GLY A 261 8.51 1.42 -29.83
N LEU A 262 7.89 2.44 -29.28
CA LEU A 262 6.46 2.44 -28.97
C LEU A 262 5.65 3.05 -30.12
N THR A 263 4.47 2.49 -30.40
CA THR A 263 3.47 3.18 -31.19
C THR A 263 2.93 4.39 -30.43
N ASN A 264 2.36 5.37 -31.11
CA ASN A 264 1.69 6.49 -30.42
C ASN A 264 0.58 6.01 -29.47
N TYR A 265 -0.17 4.96 -29.84
CA TYR A 265 -1.18 4.36 -28.97
C TYR A 265 -0.56 3.73 -27.72
N GLY A 266 0.47 2.92 -27.91
CA GLY A 266 1.20 2.29 -26.81
C GLY A 266 1.79 3.32 -25.85
N LEU A 267 2.44 4.34 -26.41
CA LEU A 267 3.02 5.43 -25.61
C LEU A 267 1.95 6.19 -24.83
N ALA A 268 0.87 6.62 -25.48
CA ALA A 268 -0.21 7.35 -24.81
C ALA A 268 -0.83 6.55 -23.68
N MET A 269 -1.07 5.26 -23.91
CA MET A 269 -1.61 4.35 -22.90
C MET A 269 -0.67 4.18 -21.70
N LEU A 270 0.59 3.85 -21.96
CA LEU A 270 1.56 3.55 -20.90
C LEU A 270 1.91 4.80 -20.07
N LEU A 271 2.05 5.97 -20.70
CA LEU A 271 2.24 7.24 -19.97
C LEU A 271 1.03 7.57 -19.10
N LYS A 272 -0.18 7.42 -19.65
CA LYS A 272 -1.43 7.63 -18.88
C LYS A 272 -1.45 6.75 -17.64
N TRP A 273 -1.21 5.47 -17.81
CA TRP A 273 -1.23 4.49 -16.73
C TRP A 273 -0.13 4.76 -15.69
N HIS A 274 1.07 5.06 -16.15
CA HIS A 274 2.20 5.41 -15.28
C HIS A 274 1.88 6.62 -14.37
N ARG A 275 1.26 7.67 -14.95
CA ARG A 275 0.90 8.89 -14.21
C ARG A 275 -0.30 8.71 -13.29
N GLN A 276 -1.25 7.85 -13.66
CA GLN A 276 -2.47 7.58 -12.87
C GLN A 276 -2.21 6.70 -11.65
N ASP A 277 -1.24 5.81 -11.75
CA ASP A 277 -0.89 4.82 -10.73
C ASP A 277 0.59 4.95 -10.37
N PRO A 278 0.91 5.84 -9.39
CA PRO A 278 2.26 6.03 -8.91
C PRO A 278 2.84 4.77 -8.26
N VAL A 279 4.17 4.70 -8.18
CA VAL A 279 4.87 3.56 -7.56
C VAL A 279 4.36 3.32 -6.14
N SER A 280 3.90 2.11 -5.89
CA SER A 280 3.42 1.64 -4.60
C SER A 280 4.55 1.00 -3.77
N GLN A 281 4.33 0.85 -2.46
CA GLN A 281 5.26 0.10 -1.59
C GLN A 281 5.45 -1.35 -2.09
N LYS A 282 4.38 -1.97 -2.61
CA LYS A 282 4.44 -3.30 -3.22
C LYS A 282 5.43 -3.37 -4.39
N GLU A 283 5.45 -2.35 -5.27
CA GLU A 283 6.43 -2.31 -6.37
C GLU A 283 7.86 -2.09 -5.87
N ILE A 284 8.04 -1.25 -4.85
CA ILE A 284 9.34 -1.06 -4.18
C ILE A 284 9.85 -2.39 -3.64
N ASP A 285 9.03 -3.11 -2.90
CA ASP A 285 9.38 -4.41 -2.31
C ASP A 285 9.64 -5.44 -3.41
N ARG A 286 8.83 -5.43 -4.47
CA ARG A 286 9.03 -6.26 -5.65
C ARG A 286 10.36 -5.98 -6.33
N ASN A 287 10.73 -4.72 -6.52
CA ASN A 287 12.01 -4.33 -7.15
C ASN A 287 13.22 -4.75 -6.30
N ASN A 288 13.10 -4.69 -4.97
CA ASN A 288 14.09 -5.25 -4.04
C ASN A 288 14.20 -6.77 -4.18
N GLY A 289 13.06 -7.46 -4.27
CA GLY A 289 13.00 -8.91 -4.52
C GLY A 289 13.60 -9.31 -5.88
N ILE A 290 13.41 -8.48 -6.91
CA ILE A 290 14.03 -8.65 -8.23
C ILE A 290 15.55 -8.57 -8.10
N GLN A 291 16.07 -7.57 -7.40
CA GLN A 291 17.52 -7.46 -7.21
C GLN A 291 18.07 -8.67 -6.45
N LEU A 292 17.39 -9.10 -5.40
CA LEU A 292 17.80 -10.28 -4.61
C LEU A 292 17.88 -11.55 -5.48
N THR A 293 16.94 -11.71 -6.41
CA THR A 293 16.78 -12.96 -7.18
C THR A 293 17.43 -12.91 -8.56
N GLN A 294 17.16 -11.85 -9.33
CA GLN A 294 17.66 -11.67 -10.69
C GLN A 294 18.94 -10.84 -10.75
N GLY A 295 19.24 -10.04 -9.70
CA GLY A 295 20.48 -9.30 -9.52
C GLY A 295 20.43 -7.84 -9.94
N ASN A 296 19.44 -7.42 -10.67
CA ASN A 296 19.29 -6.06 -11.20
C ASN A 296 17.97 -5.40 -10.74
N ARG A 297 17.81 -4.13 -11.03
CA ARG A 297 16.67 -3.30 -10.62
C ARG A 297 16.02 -2.65 -11.84
N ASN A 298 14.69 -2.45 -11.75
CA ASN A 298 13.97 -1.64 -12.72
C ASN A 298 14.13 -0.15 -12.36
N PRO A 299 14.81 0.65 -13.20
CA PRO A 299 15.05 2.07 -12.93
C PRO A 299 13.78 2.91 -12.81
N PHE A 300 12.73 2.54 -13.53
CA PHE A 300 11.47 3.29 -13.55
C PHE A 300 10.58 3.02 -12.34
N ILE A 301 10.96 2.07 -11.48
CA ILE A 301 10.40 1.91 -10.14
C ILE A 301 11.20 2.75 -9.14
N ASP A 302 12.54 2.71 -9.21
CA ASP A 302 13.38 3.46 -8.27
C ASP A 302 13.29 4.98 -8.47
N TYR A 303 13.27 5.44 -9.72
CA TYR A 303 13.11 6.84 -10.12
C TYR A 303 12.01 6.97 -11.18
N PRO A 304 10.75 6.98 -10.77
CA PRO A 304 9.61 6.94 -11.70
C PRO A 304 9.62 8.10 -12.71
N TYR A 305 10.07 9.27 -12.31
CA TYR A 305 10.12 10.46 -13.17
C TYR A 305 11.10 10.33 -14.34
N LEU A 306 11.99 9.32 -14.37
CA LEU A 306 12.81 9.00 -15.53
C LEU A 306 11.99 8.73 -16.80
N VAL A 307 10.75 8.25 -16.64
CA VAL A 307 9.83 8.04 -17.78
C VAL A 307 9.61 9.35 -18.55
N GLU A 308 9.52 10.48 -17.84
CA GLU A 308 9.30 11.78 -18.45
C GLU A 308 10.50 12.26 -19.27
N TYR A 309 11.73 11.88 -18.90
CA TYR A 309 12.94 12.22 -19.64
C TYR A 309 13.14 11.41 -20.93
N ILE A 310 12.56 10.21 -20.99
CA ILE A 310 12.65 9.36 -22.18
C ILE A 310 11.45 9.57 -23.09
N TRP A 311 10.22 9.49 -22.55
CA TRP A 311 8.99 9.45 -23.35
C TRP A 311 8.01 10.59 -23.08
N GLY A 312 8.21 11.34 -22.00
CA GLY A 312 7.25 12.33 -21.54
C GLY A 312 7.68 13.77 -21.82
N GLU A 313 7.27 14.65 -20.92
CA GLU A 313 7.41 16.10 -21.06
C GLU A 313 8.85 16.61 -21.00
N LYS A 314 9.77 15.80 -20.48
CA LYS A 314 11.21 16.10 -20.36
C LYS A 314 12.06 15.42 -21.44
N SER A 315 11.42 14.82 -22.44
CA SER A 315 12.14 14.09 -23.48
C SER A 315 13.17 14.98 -24.19
N GLY A 316 14.43 14.52 -24.18
CA GLY A 316 15.55 15.24 -24.74
C GLY A 316 16.21 16.29 -23.85
N GLU A 317 15.66 16.57 -22.66
CA GLU A 317 16.32 17.41 -21.66
C GLU A 317 17.48 16.65 -20.99
N GLU A 318 18.50 17.38 -20.56
CA GLU A 318 19.59 16.84 -19.74
C GLU A 318 19.09 16.47 -18.36
N LEU A 319 19.36 15.24 -17.93
CA LEU A 319 18.95 14.73 -16.63
C LEU A 319 19.80 15.37 -15.51
N ASN A 320 19.13 15.81 -14.47
CA ASN A 320 19.76 16.16 -13.19
C ASN A 320 19.24 15.23 -12.12
N LEU A 321 20.04 14.26 -11.71
CA LEU A 321 19.64 13.22 -10.76
C LEU A 321 19.31 13.79 -9.38
N ASP A 322 19.97 14.86 -8.95
CA ASP A 322 19.70 15.53 -7.66
C ASP A 322 18.30 16.17 -7.61
N LYS A 323 17.69 16.39 -8.76
CA LYS A 323 16.31 16.90 -8.86
C LYS A 323 15.24 15.80 -8.92
N LEU A 324 15.64 14.55 -8.99
CA LEU A 324 14.71 13.44 -8.98
C LEU A 324 14.54 12.90 -7.56
N LEU A 325 13.29 12.65 -7.17
CA LEU A 325 12.99 11.86 -5.98
C LEU A 325 12.98 10.39 -6.34
N CYS A 326 13.62 9.58 -5.52
CA CYS A 326 13.42 8.14 -5.60
C CYS A 326 12.04 7.75 -5.00
N ALA A 327 11.51 6.61 -5.42
CA ALA A 327 10.23 6.12 -4.94
C ALA A 327 10.18 5.83 -3.42
N TYR A 328 11.33 5.73 -2.76
CA TYR A 328 11.44 5.57 -1.30
C TYR A 328 11.31 6.88 -0.54
N ASP A 329 11.29 8.02 -1.22
CA ASP A 329 11.14 9.32 -0.55
C ASP A 329 9.69 9.49 -0.08
N GLU A 330 9.52 9.89 1.16
CA GLU A 330 8.20 10.06 1.77
C GLU A 330 7.33 11.07 0.99
N ARG A 331 7.94 12.11 0.43
CA ARG A 331 7.22 13.10 -0.38
C ARG A 331 6.61 12.49 -1.63
N PHE A 332 7.31 11.54 -2.27
CA PHE A 332 6.78 10.80 -3.40
C PHE A 332 5.67 9.84 -2.95
N GLN A 333 5.90 9.04 -1.90
CA GLN A 333 4.95 8.05 -1.40
C GLN A 333 3.63 8.67 -0.91
N LEU A 334 3.68 9.87 -0.38
CA LEU A 334 2.49 10.61 0.07
C LEU A 334 1.82 11.40 -1.06
N GLY A 335 2.34 11.35 -2.29
CA GLY A 335 1.84 12.11 -3.43
C GLY A 335 2.04 13.62 -3.29
N LEU A 336 3.05 14.06 -2.52
CA LEU A 336 3.42 15.46 -2.31
C LEU A 336 4.36 15.98 -3.41
N SER A 337 4.84 15.10 -4.26
CA SER A 337 5.67 15.38 -5.42
C SER A 337 5.43 14.33 -6.49
N ASP A 338 5.51 14.73 -7.73
CA ASP A 338 5.53 13.86 -8.91
C ASP A 338 6.85 13.08 -9.08
N GLY A 339 7.80 13.30 -8.20
CA GLY A 339 9.15 12.74 -8.27
C GLY A 339 10.19 13.70 -8.85
N TYR A 340 9.82 14.97 -9.13
CA TYR A 340 10.72 15.97 -9.66
C TYR A 340 10.79 17.22 -8.77
N LEU A 341 11.96 17.51 -8.22
CA LEU A 341 12.20 18.63 -7.29
C LEU A 341 12.40 19.99 -8.00
N GLY A 342 12.60 20.01 -9.30
CA GLY A 342 12.80 21.21 -10.10
C GLY A 342 11.56 21.65 -10.90
N GLY A 343 10.43 20.96 -10.75
CA GLY A 343 9.19 21.23 -11.47
C GLY A 343 8.36 22.38 -10.90
N LYS A 344 7.30 22.73 -11.60
CA LYS A 344 6.33 23.76 -11.19
C LYS A 344 5.43 23.35 -10.03
N THR A 345 5.48 22.10 -9.62
CA THR A 345 4.70 21.49 -8.53
C THR A 345 5.56 21.34 -7.29
N GLN A 346 6.17 22.42 -6.81
CA GLN A 346 6.42 22.50 -5.39
C GLN A 346 5.05 22.71 -4.75
N VAL A 347 4.39 21.63 -4.41
CA VAL A 347 3.18 21.68 -3.62
C VAL A 347 3.60 22.23 -2.26
N ASP A 348 3.02 23.35 -1.84
CA ASP A 348 3.19 23.83 -0.48
C ASP A 348 2.75 22.72 0.46
N VAL A 349 3.62 22.33 1.36
CA VAL A 349 3.41 21.21 2.27
C VAL A 349 3.24 21.72 3.67
N ASP A 350 2.10 21.43 4.27
CA ASP A 350 1.88 21.62 5.69
C ASP A 350 2.27 20.35 6.47
N THR A 351 2.78 20.56 7.67
CA THR A 351 3.23 19.48 8.53
C THR A 351 2.26 19.28 9.69
N ILE A 352 1.78 18.06 9.86
CA ILE A 352 1.06 17.64 11.06
C ILE A 352 2.05 16.96 11.99
N PHE A 353 2.17 17.49 13.19
CA PHE A 353 2.96 16.91 14.27
C PHE A 353 2.03 16.13 15.21
N TRP A 354 2.22 14.84 15.27
CA TRP A 354 1.50 13.96 16.18
C TRP A 354 2.26 13.88 17.50
N MET A 355 1.59 14.17 18.60
CA MET A 355 2.21 14.31 19.91
C MET A 355 1.60 13.30 20.89
N VAL A 356 2.43 12.71 21.73
CA VAL A 356 2.00 12.04 22.97
C VAL A 356 2.54 12.87 24.12
N GLY A 357 1.65 13.59 24.78
CA GLY A 357 2.04 14.65 25.70
C GLY A 357 2.90 15.71 25.01
N LYS A 358 4.09 15.94 25.53
CA LYS A 358 5.09 16.87 24.98
C LYS A 358 6.10 16.19 24.03
N THR A 359 5.96 14.89 23.80
CA THR A 359 6.91 14.13 22.99
C THR A 359 6.39 13.95 21.57
N PRO A 360 7.17 14.32 20.54
CA PRO A 360 6.80 14.00 19.17
C PRO A 360 6.67 12.48 18.97
N TYR A 361 5.53 12.06 18.46
CA TYR A 361 5.21 10.66 18.21
C TYR A 361 5.43 10.30 16.74
N ASP A 362 4.83 11.08 15.83
CA ASP A 362 4.95 10.90 14.39
C ASP A 362 4.83 12.26 13.67
N THR A 363 5.04 12.26 12.36
CA THR A 363 4.91 13.46 11.54
C THR A 363 4.29 13.07 10.20
N SER A 364 3.24 13.80 9.78
CA SER A 364 2.64 13.64 8.46
C SER A 364 2.83 14.90 7.64
N TYR A 365 3.17 14.75 6.36
CA TYR A 365 3.24 15.82 5.40
C TYR A 365 1.98 15.79 4.53
N VAL A 366 1.32 16.93 4.38
CA VAL A 366 0.05 17.05 3.66
C VAL A 366 0.14 18.21 2.69
N ALA A 367 -0.26 18.02 1.45
CA ALA A 367 -0.31 19.10 0.49
C ALA A 367 -1.26 20.21 1.00
N HIS A 368 -0.83 21.47 0.85
CA HIS A 368 -1.60 22.62 1.31
C HIS A 368 -3.03 22.60 0.77
N ASN A 369 -4.02 22.86 1.63
CA ASN A 369 -5.45 22.80 1.31
C ASN A 369 -5.98 21.42 0.88
N THR A 370 -5.29 20.33 1.22
CA THR A 370 -5.79 18.97 0.98
C THR A 370 -6.11 18.26 2.30
N TYR A 371 -6.71 17.08 2.20
CA TYR A 371 -7.09 16.27 3.35
C TYR A 371 -6.00 15.26 3.70
N LEU A 372 -5.90 14.96 5.00
CA LEU A 372 -5.07 13.87 5.49
C LEU A 372 -5.52 12.54 4.86
N LYS A 373 -4.57 11.72 4.41
CA LYS A 373 -4.86 10.42 3.80
C LYS A 373 -4.80 9.26 4.79
N TYR A 374 -3.92 9.36 5.78
CA TYR A 374 -3.65 8.29 6.74
C TYR A 374 -3.48 8.87 8.13
N LEU A 375 -3.91 8.14 9.14
CA LEU A 375 -3.57 8.40 10.55
C LEU A 375 -2.27 7.67 10.89
N PRO A 376 -1.48 8.18 11.86
CA PRO A 376 -0.35 7.42 12.40
C PRO A 376 -0.85 6.14 13.07
N GLU A 377 0.06 5.21 13.31
CA GLU A 377 -0.28 4.05 14.15
C GLU A 377 -0.86 4.53 15.48
N THR A 378 -1.81 3.77 16.00
CA THR A 378 -2.39 4.07 17.32
C THR A 378 -1.28 4.06 18.39
N PRO A 379 -1.09 5.16 19.13
CA PRO A 379 -0.11 5.16 20.21
C PRO A 379 -0.43 4.07 21.22
N VAL A 380 0.61 3.42 21.71
CA VAL A 380 0.44 2.44 22.78
C VAL A 380 -0.04 3.19 24.02
N SER A 381 -1.16 2.72 24.59
CA SER A 381 -1.66 3.23 25.86
C SER A 381 -0.62 3.07 26.96
N CYS A 382 -0.78 3.85 28.02
CA CYS A 382 0.03 3.73 29.24
C CYS A 382 0.13 2.26 29.67
N SER A 383 1.20 1.91 30.34
CA SER A 383 1.51 0.51 30.74
C SER A 383 0.47 -0.15 31.63
N ASP A 384 -0.45 0.61 32.20
CA ASP A 384 -1.63 0.09 32.85
C ASP A 384 -2.71 -0.21 31.79
N GLN A 385 -3.31 -1.37 31.86
CA GLN A 385 -4.33 -1.82 30.90
C GLN A 385 -5.67 -1.08 31.07
N SER A 386 -5.77 -0.11 32.00
CA SER A 386 -6.97 0.68 32.25
C SER A 386 -7.07 1.90 31.33
N THR A 387 -5.99 2.28 30.67
CA THR A 387 -5.93 3.48 29.81
C THR A 387 -6.02 3.11 28.34
N GLN A 388 -6.87 3.80 27.59
CA GLN A 388 -7.11 3.55 26.16
C GLN A 388 -6.92 4.81 25.33
N PHE A 389 -6.38 4.65 24.13
CA PHE A 389 -6.31 5.72 23.13
C PHE A 389 -7.70 6.02 22.58
N MET A 390 -8.08 7.30 22.62
CA MET A 390 -9.40 7.79 22.22
C MET A 390 -9.42 8.51 20.87
N GLY A 391 -8.29 9.03 20.45
CA GLY A 391 -8.17 9.85 19.24
C GLY A 391 -7.20 11.01 19.46
N TRP A 392 -7.32 12.02 18.65
CA TRP A 392 -6.43 13.17 18.62
C TRP A 392 -7.21 14.46 18.88
N THR A 393 -6.58 15.42 19.54
CA THR A 393 -7.12 16.77 19.77
C THR A 393 -6.09 17.83 19.39
N THR A 394 -6.53 19.05 19.11
CA THR A 394 -5.62 20.17 18.81
C THR A 394 -5.09 20.89 20.05
N THR A 395 -5.68 20.62 21.21
CA THR A 395 -5.29 21.25 22.48
C THR A 395 -4.81 20.20 23.46
N PRO A 396 -3.59 20.27 23.99
CA PRO A 396 -3.14 19.32 24.98
C PRO A 396 -3.96 19.46 26.27
N ILE A 397 -4.20 18.35 26.94
CA ILE A 397 -4.77 18.32 28.28
C ILE A 397 -3.57 18.38 29.25
N GLU A 398 -3.38 19.55 29.87
CA GLU A 398 -2.23 19.80 30.76
C GLU A 398 -2.33 19.00 32.06
N ASP A 399 -3.53 18.96 32.65
CA ASP A 399 -3.84 18.21 33.84
C ASP A 399 -4.91 17.16 33.51
N VAL A 400 -4.94 16.07 34.26
CA VAL A 400 -6.00 15.05 34.13
C VAL A 400 -7.37 15.73 34.29
N SER A 401 -8.23 15.53 33.30
CA SER A 401 -9.57 16.16 33.25
C SER A 401 -10.66 15.08 33.20
N ASP A 402 -11.75 15.31 33.89
CA ASP A 402 -13.00 14.55 33.74
C ASP A 402 -13.88 15.06 32.60
N ASP A 403 -13.54 16.24 32.04
CA ASP A 403 -14.19 16.76 30.84
C ASP A 403 -13.58 16.17 29.56
N ALA A 404 -14.41 15.64 28.69
CA ALA A 404 -14.00 15.22 27.35
C ALA A 404 -13.49 16.41 26.53
N PRO A 405 -12.46 16.20 25.69
CA PRO A 405 -12.04 17.22 24.74
C PRO A 405 -13.22 17.68 23.85
N ALA A 406 -13.36 18.99 23.66
CA ALA A 406 -14.45 19.57 22.87
C ALA A 406 -14.47 19.03 21.41
N VAL A 407 -13.31 18.66 20.89
CA VAL A 407 -13.16 18.03 19.56
C VAL A 407 -12.17 16.88 19.68
N LEU A 408 -12.60 15.71 19.21
CA LEU A 408 -11.80 14.51 19.16
C LEU A 408 -11.83 13.93 17.74
N TYR A 409 -10.66 13.77 17.15
CA TYR A 409 -10.45 13.23 15.81
C TYR A 409 -10.01 11.76 15.92
N ASN A 410 -10.80 10.83 15.46
CA ASN A 410 -10.49 9.39 15.56
C ASN A 410 -10.55 8.65 14.21
N GLN A 411 -11.04 9.29 13.18
CA GLN A 411 -11.03 8.80 11.80
C GLN A 411 -10.39 9.84 10.89
N VAL A 412 -9.76 9.39 9.81
CA VAL A 412 -9.10 10.30 8.86
C VAL A 412 -10.06 11.36 8.29
N THR A 413 -11.33 10.99 8.15
CA THR A 413 -12.40 11.88 7.65
C THR A 413 -12.82 12.97 8.62
N ASP A 414 -12.45 12.88 9.89
CA ASP A 414 -12.78 13.90 10.90
C ASP A 414 -11.89 15.14 10.77
N PHE A 415 -10.72 14.97 10.16
CA PHE A 415 -9.75 16.05 10.03
C PHE A 415 -10.15 17.03 8.93
N PRO A 416 -10.10 18.34 9.19
CA PRO A 416 -10.33 19.34 8.17
C PRO A 416 -9.19 19.33 7.14
N ALA A 417 -9.42 19.99 6.00
CA ALA A 417 -8.34 20.26 5.05
C ALA A 417 -7.18 20.98 5.77
N VAL A 418 -5.96 20.50 5.51
CA VAL A 418 -4.75 21.02 6.14
C VAL A 418 -4.28 22.22 5.34
N ASN A 419 -4.28 23.38 5.95
CA ASN A 419 -3.89 24.66 5.35
C ASN A 419 -2.85 25.42 6.17
N VAL A 420 -2.36 24.81 7.23
CA VAL A 420 -1.30 25.30 8.09
C VAL A 420 -0.74 24.12 8.88
N SER A 421 0.55 24.13 9.15
CA SER A 421 1.18 23.14 10.02
C SER A 421 0.59 23.19 11.42
N LYS A 422 0.23 22.01 11.97
CA LYS A 422 -0.51 21.87 13.23
C LYS A 422 0.04 20.75 14.09
N TYR A 423 -0.22 20.88 15.39
CA TYR A 423 -0.01 19.82 16.35
C TYR A 423 -1.34 19.14 16.69
N TYR A 424 -1.31 17.83 16.75
CA TYR A 424 -2.38 17.01 17.29
C TYR A 424 -1.84 16.15 18.43
N TYR A 425 -2.55 16.14 19.53
CA TYR A 425 -2.17 15.46 20.76
C TYR A 425 -3.03 14.20 20.94
N ALA A 426 -2.37 13.08 21.19
CA ALA A 426 -3.06 11.83 21.51
C ALA A 426 -3.87 12.02 22.80
N VAL A 427 -5.11 11.57 22.79
CA VAL A 427 -5.97 11.57 23.98
C VAL A 427 -6.13 10.15 24.45
N PHE A 428 -5.84 9.93 25.71
CA PHE A 428 -6.07 8.67 26.39
C PHE A 428 -7.19 8.87 27.43
N ALA A 429 -7.96 7.84 27.63
CA ALA A 429 -8.98 7.80 28.66
C ALA A 429 -8.68 6.70 29.66
N GLN A 430 -8.69 7.05 30.94
CA GLN A 430 -8.59 6.11 32.04
C GLN A 430 -9.96 5.97 32.70
N MET A 431 -10.43 4.74 32.80
CA MET A 431 -11.62 4.43 33.58
C MET A 431 -11.25 4.18 35.03
N ILE A 432 -11.74 5.03 35.92
CA ILE A 432 -11.63 4.82 37.35
C ILE A 432 -12.97 4.24 37.86
N GLN A 433 -12.95 3.02 38.32
CA GLN A 433 -14.12 2.44 39.02
C GLN A 433 -14.22 3.06 40.39
N SER A 434 -15.33 3.75 40.67
CA SER A 434 -15.72 4.05 42.05
C SER A 434 -16.55 2.91 42.62
N GLU A 435 -16.57 2.74 43.93
CA GLU A 435 -17.32 1.68 44.62
C GLU A 435 -18.87 1.83 44.54
N VAL A 436 -19.38 2.82 43.82
CA VAL A 436 -20.81 3.05 43.61
C VAL A 436 -21.12 2.81 42.13
N MET A 437 -21.65 1.63 41.83
CA MET A 437 -22.03 1.23 40.47
C MET A 437 -23.28 1.96 40.00
N GLY A 438 -23.21 2.62 38.84
CA GLY A 438 -24.38 3.00 38.07
C GLY A 438 -25.10 1.76 37.47
N GLU A 439 -26.26 1.96 36.89
CA GLU A 439 -26.97 0.89 36.19
C GLU A 439 -26.17 0.49 34.92
N SER A 440 -26.18 -0.79 34.61
CA SER A 440 -25.60 -1.29 33.37
C SER A 440 -26.53 -2.29 32.69
N ILE A 441 -26.50 -2.30 31.36
CA ILE A 441 -27.23 -3.25 30.54
C ILE A 441 -26.21 -4.17 29.86
N THR A 442 -26.21 -5.44 30.26
CA THR A 442 -25.22 -6.39 29.79
C THR A 442 -25.85 -7.44 28.86
N LEU A 443 -25.20 -7.66 27.72
CA LEU A 443 -25.39 -8.84 26.88
C LEU A 443 -24.29 -9.85 27.19
N ASN A 444 -24.64 -11.04 27.58
CA ASN A 444 -23.74 -12.18 27.62
C ASN A 444 -24.47 -13.46 27.20
N LYS A 445 -23.75 -14.58 27.14
CA LYS A 445 -24.37 -15.85 26.71
C LYS A 445 -25.40 -16.43 27.67
N SER A 446 -25.38 -16.00 28.91
CA SER A 446 -26.36 -16.45 29.94
C SER A 446 -27.62 -15.61 29.92
N ASP A 447 -27.51 -14.34 29.50
CA ASP A 447 -28.64 -13.43 29.41
C ASP A 447 -28.50 -12.57 28.14
N SER A 448 -29.40 -12.83 27.21
CA SER A 448 -29.51 -12.09 25.93
C SER A 448 -30.97 -11.69 25.66
N THR A 449 -31.88 -11.86 26.63
CA THR A 449 -33.32 -11.76 26.38
C THR A 449 -33.81 -10.38 25.99
N ALA A 450 -33.13 -9.34 26.45
CA ALA A 450 -33.45 -7.94 26.13
C ALA A 450 -32.81 -7.45 24.82
N TRP A 451 -31.91 -8.24 24.21
CA TRP A 451 -31.14 -7.86 23.03
C TRP A 451 -31.66 -8.54 21.77
N THR A 452 -31.54 -7.87 20.64
CA THR A 452 -31.86 -8.47 19.33
C THR A 452 -30.58 -8.93 18.64
N LEU A 453 -30.47 -10.24 18.41
CA LEU A 453 -29.33 -10.89 17.77
C LEU A 453 -29.73 -11.39 16.38
N SER A 454 -29.01 -11.00 15.33
CA SER A 454 -29.29 -11.43 13.96
C SER A 454 -28.02 -11.88 13.24
N GLY A 455 -28.07 -13.01 12.58
CA GLY A 455 -27.04 -13.48 11.66
C GLY A 455 -25.70 -13.90 12.30
N LEU A 456 -25.61 -13.93 13.64
CA LEU A 456 -24.39 -14.29 14.37
C LEU A 456 -24.00 -15.76 14.15
N LYS A 457 -22.70 -16.02 14.06
CA LYS A 457 -22.16 -17.38 14.18
C LYS A 457 -21.66 -17.62 15.59
N GLN A 458 -21.88 -18.81 16.10
CA GLN A 458 -21.29 -19.24 17.38
C GLN A 458 -20.05 -20.07 17.13
N THR A 459 -19.02 -19.84 17.93
CA THR A 459 -17.80 -20.63 17.95
C THR A 459 -17.25 -20.73 19.37
N SER A 460 -16.20 -21.53 19.55
CA SER A 460 -15.52 -21.68 20.83
C SER A 460 -14.06 -22.07 20.62
N ASN A 461 -13.24 -21.77 21.60
CA ASN A 461 -11.86 -22.28 21.67
C ASN A 461 -11.50 -22.69 23.10
N GLN A 462 -10.30 -23.27 23.28
CA GLN A 462 -9.85 -23.76 24.58
C GLN A 462 -9.57 -22.64 25.61
N THR A 463 -9.21 -21.44 25.10
CA THR A 463 -8.81 -20.32 25.96
C THR A 463 -9.99 -19.43 26.35
N ASP A 464 -10.82 -19.06 25.35
CA ASP A 464 -11.85 -18.04 25.54
C ASP A 464 -13.27 -18.64 25.71
N GLY A 465 -13.41 -19.96 25.66
CA GLY A 465 -14.70 -20.63 25.71
C GLY A 465 -15.58 -20.34 24.48
N ALA A 466 -16.88 -20.25 24.69
CA ALA A 466 -17.84 -19.98 23.63
C ALA A 466 -18.05 -18.47 23.43
N TYR A 467 -18.03 -18.01 22.17
CA TYR A 467 -18.25 -16.60 21.79
C TYR A 467 -19.01 -16.48 20.46
N TRP A 468 -19.48 -15.28 20.14
CA TRP A 468 -20.13 -14.96 18.86
C TRP A 468 -19.14 -14.38 17.88
N LEU A 469 -19.35 -14.63 16.58
CA LEU A 469 -18.69 -13.95 15.48
C LEU A 469 -19.67 -13.00 14.79
N LEU A 470 -19.32 -11.74 14.70
CA LEU A 470 -20.01 -10.73 13.91
C LEU A 470 -19.61 -10.85 12.43
N VAL A 471 -20.13 -11.87 11.75
CA VAL A 471 -19.92 -12.09 10.32
C VAL A 471 -20.66 -11.04 9.48
N LYS A 472 -20.42 -11.00 8.16
CA LYS A 472 -21.07 -10.05 7.24
C LYS A 472 -22.59 -10.10 7.40
N ASN A 473 -23.21 -8.93 7.54
CA ASN A 473 -24.65 -8.73 7.80
C ASN A 473 -25.15 -9.22 9.17
N ALA A 474 -24.26 -9.67 10.05
CA ALA A 474 -24.65 -9.95 11.43
C ALA A 474 -24.77 -8.67 12.23
N THR A 475 -25.78 -8.60 13.08
CA THR A 475 -26.02 -7.44 13.94
C THR A 475 -26.37 -7.87 15.36
N ILE A 476 -25.94 -7.06 16.32
CA ILE A 476 -26.42 -7.08 17.71
C ILE A 476 -27.04 -5.71 17.96
N THR A 477 -28.26 -5.69 18.46
CA THR A 477 -28.98 -4.45 18.79
C THR A 477 -29.35 -4.45 20.26
N SER A 478 -28.99 -3.38 20.96
CA SER A 478 -29.31 -3.20 22.37
C SER A 478 -30.81 -2.96 22.57
N PRO A 479 -31.31 -3.12 23.82
CA PRO A 479 -32.54 -2.45 24.24
C PRO A 479 -32.47 -0.94 23.92
N VAL A 480 -33.64 -0.31 23.90
CA VAL A 480 -33.72 1.17 23.84
C VAL A 480 -33.18 1.73 25.13
N VAL A 481 -32.23 2.64 25.03
CA VAL A 481 -31.63 3.38 26.15
C VAL A 481 -31.78 4.89 25.93
N ASP A 482 -31.83 5.64 27.01
CA ASP A 482 -31.67 7.09 26.91
C ASP A 482 -30.20 7.42 26.63
N LEU A 483 -29.93 7.84 25.42
CA LEU A 483 -28.56 8.09 24.96
C LEU A 483 -27.85 9.20 25.72
N GLN A 484 -28.60 10.12 26.36
CA GLN A 484 -28.02 11.18 27.19
C GLN A 484 -27.34 10.64 28.45
N THR A 485 -27.78 9.45 28.90
CA THR A 485 -27.27 8.80 30.11
C THR A 485 -26.23 7.72 29.82
N VAL A 486 -25.91 7.43 28.55
CA VAL A 486 -24.90 6.43 28.20
C VAL A 486 -23.50 7.03 28.31
N ASP A 487 -22.73 6.58 29.25
CA ASP A 487 -21.33 6.93 29.44
C ASP A 487 -20.42 6.22 28.45
N SER A 488 -20.51 4.91 28.45
CA SER A 488 -19.59 4.07 27.70
C SER A 488 -20.17 2.71 27.37
N VAL A 489 -19.54 2.04 26.42
CA VAL A 489 -19.82 0.65 26.08
C VAL A 489 -18.54 -0.16 26.16
N ALA A 490 -18.53 -1.17 27.01
CA ALA A 490 -17.44 -2.14 27.07
C ALA A 490 -17.79 -3.38 26.26
N ILE A 491 -16.84 -3.87 25.47
CA ILE A 491 -16.98 -5.13 24.73
C ILE A 491 -15.81 -6.04 25.07
N ILE A 492 -16.12 -7.27 25.51
CA ILE A 492 -15.11 -8.31 25.61
C ILE A 492 -15.02 -8.99 24.25
N MET A 493 -13.95 -8.68 23.50
CA MET A 493 -13.78 -9.09 22.11
C MET A 493 -12.36 -9.53 21.79
N ARG A 494 -12.21 -10.18 20.64
CA ARG A 494 -10.93 -10.63 20.08
C ARG A 494 -10.90 -10.46 18.57
N SER A 495 -9.70 -10.39 18.00
CA SER A 495 -9.56 -10.57 16.55
C SER A 495 -9.76 -12.04 16.16
N TYR A 496 -10.43 -12.28 15.04
CA TYR A 496 -10.61 -13.62 14.50
C TYR A 496 -10.39 -13.59 12.98
N GLN A 497 -9.41 -14.37 12.50
CA GLN A 497 -9.01 -14.40 11.08
C GLN A 497 -8.76 -12.99 10.52
N LYS A 498 -7.96 -12.19 11.24
CA LYS A 498 -7.64 -10.79 10.92
C LYS A 498 -8.87 -9.85 10.85
N LYS A 499 -10.03 -10.28 11.32
CA LYS A 499 -11.22 -9.44 11.49
C LYS A 499 -11.21 -8.86 12.89
N THR A 500 -11.06 -7.53 12.97
CA THR A 500 -10.71 -6.84 14.21
C THR A 500 -11.75 -5.84 14.68
N ASP A 501 -12.50 -5.22 13.78
CA ASP A 501 -13.24 -4.01 14.08
C ASP A 501 -14.74 -4.26 14.27
N ILE A 502 -15.29 -3.72 15.36
CA ILE A 502 -16.74 -3.64 15.62
C ILE A 502 -17.15 -2.18 15.52
N ALA A 503 -18.05 -1.87 14.59
CA ALA A 503 -18.68 -0.57 14.50
C ALA A 503 -19.84 -0.46 15.49
N ILE A 504 -19.96 0.71 16.13
CA ILE A 504 -21.07 1.09 16.99
C ILE A 504 -21.88 2.15 16.25
N SER A 505 -23.13 1.85 15.94
CA SER A 505 -24.00 2.73 15.17
C SER A 505 -25.35 2.96 15.85
N ILE A 506 -25.97 4.07 15.50
CA ILE A 506 -27.31 4.47 15.96
C ILE A 506 -28.08 4.92 14.70
N ASP A 507 -29.23 4.32 14.46
CA ASP A 507 -30.06 4.61 13.27
C ASP A 507 -29.27 4.54 11.95
N GLY A 508 -28.30 3.61 11.86
CA GLY A 508 -27.45 3.42 10.68
C GLY A 508 -26.27 4.38 10.55
N THR A 509 -26.12 5.36 11.44
CA THR A 509 -24.95 6.25 11.51
C THR A 509 -23.89 5.63 12.41
N ASN A 510 -22.66 5.49 11.92
CA ASN A 510 -21.53 4.99 12.72
C ASN A 510 -20.98 6.12 13.60
N TYR A 511 -20.88 5.83 14.91
CA TYR A 511 -20.35 6.75 15.92
C TYR A 511 -18.97 6.33 16.45
N GLY A 512 -18.43 5.21 16.01
CA GLY A 512 -17.09 4.76 16.34
C GLY A 512 -16.87 3.29 16.08
N ASN A 513 -15.60 2.91 16.05
CA ASN A 513 -15.16 1.52 15.89
C ASN A 513 -14.28 1.13 17.06
N LEU A 514 -14.50 -0.05 17.63
CA LEU A 514 -13.58 -0.68 18.55
C LEU A 514 -12.74 -1.72 17.80
N ARG A 515 -11.43 -1.65 17.95
CA ARG A 515 -10.49 -2.56 17.30
C ARG A 515 -9.87 -3.53 18.31
N ALA A 516 -10.08 -4.81 18.09
CA ALA A 516 -9.39 -5.86 18.84
C ALA A 516 -7.95 -5.99 18.36
N THR A 517 -7.00 -5.72 19.24
CA THR A 517 -5.55 -5.87 18.97
C THR A 517 -5.01 -7.25 19.34
N ASN A 518 -5.84 -8.09 19.98
CA ASN A 518 -5.43 -9.39 20.50
C ASN A 518 -6.27 -10.54 19.92
N THR A 519 -5.65 -11.71 19.79
CA THR A 519 -6.31 -12.95 19.36
C THR A 519 -6.96 -13.73 20.54
N SER A 520 -6.79 -13.28 21.77
CA SER A 520 -7.56 -13.72 22.96
C SER A 520 -8.57 -12.64 23.35
N MET A 521 -9.62 -13.04 24.09
CA MET A 521 -10.63 -12.11 24.58
C MET A 521 -10.01 -11.06 25.49
N GLN A 522 -10.24 -9.79 25.17
CA GLN A 522 -9.84 -8.63 25.95
C GLN A 522 -11.02 -7.66 26.04
N ARG A 523 -11.00 -6.83 27.07
CA ARG A 523 -12.01 -5.79 27.27
C ARG A 523 -11.59 -4.52 26.55
N TYR A 524 -12.46 -4.02 25.68
CA TYR A 524 -12.30 -2.74 24.97
C TYR A 524 -13.48 -1.84 25.34
N VAL A 525 -13.24 -0.54 25.42
CA VAL A 525 -14.26 0.42 25.82
C VAL A 525 -14.40 1.51 24.77
N TRP A 526 -15.63 1.77 24.36
CA TRP A 526 -16.01 2.92 23.58
C TRP A 526 -16.70 3.94 24.51
N LEU A 527 -16.25 5.18 24.48
CA LEU A 527 -16.86 6.27 25.20
C LEU A 527 -17.94 6.89 24.32
N ALA A 528 -19.12 7.05 24.86
CA ALA A 528 -20.21 7.62 24.12
C ALA A 528 -19.97 9.12 23.91
N PRO A 529 -20.02 9.64 22.66
CA PRO A 529 -20.07 11.07 22.44
C PRO A 529 -21.39 11.63 23.01
N ALA A 530 -21.51 12.93 23.11
CA ALA A 530 -22.76 13.56 23.53
C ALA A 530 -23.89 13.19 22.55
N LEU A 531 -24.75 12.29 22.95
CA LEU A 531 -25.86 11.73 22.17
C LEU A 531 -27.20 12.17 22.78
N MET A 532 -28.28 12.12 21.99
CA MET A 532 -29.60 12.50 22.44
C MET A 532 -30.68 11.51 22.03
N GLY A 533 -31.69 11.37 22.89
CA GLY A 533 -32.94 10.64 22.64
C GLY A 533 -32.87 9.16 22.98
N ASN A 534 -34.04 8.53 23.01
CA ASN A 534 -34.20 7.12 23.33
C ASN A 534 -33.99 6.26 22.09
N LYS A 535 -32.85 5.58 21.97
CA LYS A 535 -32.43 4.78 20.81
C LYS A 535 -31.76 3.50 21.23
N SER A 536 -31.62 2.59 20.27
CA SER A 536 -30.82 1.37 20.42
C SER A 536 -29.44 1.55 19.78
N LEU A 537 -28.42 1.02 20.44
CA LEU A 537 -27.09 0.88 19.85
C LEU A 537 -27.03 -0.40 19.00
N GLN A 538 -26.41 -0.31 17.83
CA GLN A 538 -26.22 -1.45 16.93
C GLN A 538 -24.72 -1.72 16.73
N PHE A 539 -24.35 -2.99 16.81
CA PHE A 539 -22.98 -3.48 16.71
C PHE A 539 -22.84 -4.37 15.48
N THR A 540 -21.85 -4.06 14.61
CA THR A 540 -21.60 -4.79 13.37
C THR A 540 -20.10 -4.98 13.15
N GLY A 541 -19.71 -6.05 12.46
CA GLY A 541 -18.32 -6.26 12.05
C GLY A 541 -17.99 -5.44 10.81
N VAL A 542 -17.01 -4.54 10.88
CA VAL A 542 -16.68 -3.58 9.81
C VAL A 542 -16.15 -4.27 8.56
N ASP A 543 -15.16 -5.13 8.72
CA ASP A 543 -14.47 -5.86 7.64
C ASP A 543 -14.86 -7.34 7.57
N ALA A 544 -16.04 -7.68 8.12
CA ALA A 544 -16.52 -9.04 8.22
C ALA A 544 -16.88 -9.66 6.88
N THR A 545 -16.58 -10.95 6.72
CA THR A 545 -16.99 -11.78 5.59
C THR A 545 -18.16 -12.70 5.95
N ALA A 546 -18.71 -13.42 4.99
CA ALA A 546 -19.75 -14.40 5.25
C ALA A 546 -19.31 -15.54 6.21
N ALA A 547 -18.01 -15.79 6.30
CA ALA A 547 -17.44 -16.83 7.15
C ALA A 547 -16.84 -16.29 8.46
N TYR A 548 -16.23 -15.10 8.43
CA TYR A 548 -15.40 -14.56 9.50
C TYR A 548 -15.79 -13.14 9.89
N GLY A 549 -15.63 -12.82 11.15
CA GLY A 549 -15.85 -11.50 11.74
C GLY A 549 -15.18 -11.43 13.11
N PRO A 550 -15.06 -10.24 13.74
CA PRO A 550 -14.54 -10.14 15.10
C PRO A 550 -15.34 -11.01 16.05
N GLY A 551 -14.64 -11.62 17.01
CA GLY A 551 -15.26 -12.44 18.05
C GLY A 551 -15.60 -11.61 19.28
N LEU A 552 -16.76 -11.84 19.90
CA LEU A 552 -17.13 -11.21 21.17
C LEU A 552 -17.89 -12.17 22.10
N SER A 553 -17.77 -11.95 23.39
CA SER A 553 -18.46 -12.75 24.42
C SER A 553 -19.42 -11.94 25.28
N GLU A 554 -19.20 -10.63 25.38
CA GLU A 554 -19.99 -9.75 26.25
C GLU A 554 -20.02 -8.33 25.69
N ILE A 555 -21.14 -7.63 25.87
CA ILE A 555 -21.28 -6.18 25.69
C ILE A 555 -21.93 -5.62 26.94
N THR A 556 -21.37 -4.60 27.54
CA THR A 556 -21.94 -3.88 28.69
C THR A 556 -22.07 -2.40 28.32
N ILE A 557 -23.30 -1.88 28.38
CA ILE A 557 -23.61 -0.45 28.26
C ILE A 557 -23.69 0.10 29.70
N TYR A 558 -22.84 1.07 30.00
CA TYR A 558 -22.85 1.77 31.28
C TYR A 558 -23.71 3.04 31.13
N ILE A 559 -24.65 3.15 32.05
CA ILE A 559 -25.62 4.26 32.10
C ILE A 559 -25.28 5.10 33.34
N GLU A 560 -25.23 6.39 33.19
CA GLU A 560 -25.05 7.33 34.29
C GLU A 560 -26.09 7.04 35.39
N GLY A 561 -25.61 6.52 36.52
CA GLY A 561 -26.29 6.60 37.77
C GLY A 561 -25.52 7.56 38.66
N GLU A 562 -26.10 8.13 39.69
CA GLU A 562 -25.38 9.00 40.61
C GLU A 562 -24.10 8.29 41.14
N LYS A 563 -22.96 8.50 40.46
CA LYS A 563 -21.58 8.07 40.74
C LYS A 563 -21.26 6.60 40.41
N GLY A 564 -20.74 6.35 39.20
CA GLY A 564 -20.31 4.97 38.91
C GLY A 564 -18.97 4.85 38.17
N VAL A 565 -18.72 5.54 37.12
CA VAL A 565 -17.46 5.47 36.38
C VAL A 565 -17.00 6.89 36.09
N TYR A 566 -15.85 7.23 36.65
CA TYR A 566 -15.17 8.48 36.24
C TYR A 566 -14.25 8.15 35.08
N ILE A 567 -14.28 9.01 34.05
CA ILE A 567 -13.38 8.94 32.94
C ILE A 567 -12.44 10.12 33.07
N ASN A 568 -11.16 9.83 33.20
CA ASN A 568 -10.13 10.85 33.16
C ASN A 568 -9.51 10.88 31.77
N TYR A 569 -9.49 12.06 31.16
CA TYR A 569 -8.82 12.32 29.89
C TYR A 569 -7.43 12.91 30.12
N LEU A 570 -6.47 12.43 29.36
CA LEU A 570 -5.08 12.90 29.43
C LEU A 570 -4.42 12.81 28.05
N THR A 571 -3.43 13.66 27.79
CA THR A 571 -2.64 13.62 26.54
C THR A 571 -1.29 12.92 26.71
N HIS A 572 -0.98 12.47 27.91
CA HIS A 572 0.24 11.72 28.22
C HIS A 572 0.00 10.79 29.40
N CYS A 573 0.87 9.80 29.51
CA CYS A 573 0.96 8.97 30.69
C CYS A 573 2.08 9.52 31.57
N ASP A 574 1.77 10.12 32.68
CA ASP A 574 2.78 10.60 33.61
C ASP A 574 2.88 9.75 34.88
N ASP A 575 3.96 9.95 35.61
CA ASP A 575 4.27 9.21 36.84
C ASP A 575 3.37 9.58 38.03
N SER A 576 2.57 10.64 37.93
CA SER A 576 1.66 11.06 38.97
C SER A 576 0.50 10.10 39.20
N MET A 577 0.30 9.17 38.26
CA MET A 577 -0.70 8.09 38.33
C MET A 577 -0.20 6.84 39.06
N GLY A 578 0.92 6.91 39.75
CA GLY A 578 1.48 5.81 40.55
C GLY A 578 2.39 4.84 39.80
N LEU A 579 2.79 5.19 38.57
CA LEU A 579 3.75 4.43 37.79
C LEU A 579 5.13 5.08 37.98
N SER A 580 6.05 4.40 38.66
CA SER A 580 7.43 4.88 38.80
C SER A 580 8.13 4.73 37.45
N SER A 581 8.36 5.84 36.73
CA SER A 581 9.29 5.90 35.61
C SER A 581 10.62 6.45 36.05
N THR A 582 11.66 5.82 35.59
CA THR A 582 12.98 6.45 35.59
C THR A 582 12.99 7.48 34.46
N THR A 583 12.83 8.74 34.80
CA THR A 583 12.90 9.87 33.87
C THR A 583 14.25 9.90 33.17
N VAL A 584 14.28 9.45 31.93
CA VAL A 584 15.32 9.90 31.00
C VAL A 584 14.79 11.19 30.36
N GLN A 585 15.24 12.34 30.86
CA GLN A 585 15.00 13.61 30.17
C GLN A 585 15.70 13.57 28.81
N HIS A 586 14.94 13.35 27.77
CA HIS A 586 15.45 13.47 26.41
C HIS A 586 15.27 14.91 25.93
N ALA A 587 16.37 15.56 25.56
CA ALA A 587 16.31 16.84 24.87
C ALA A 587 15.51 16.69 23.56
N PRO A 588 14.69 17.68 23.19
CA PRO A 588 13.89 17.58 21.96
C PRO A 588 14.80 17.44 20.75
N ALA A 589 14.47 16.50 19.88
CA ALA A 589 15.15 16.34 18.60
C ALA A 589 14.79 17.52 17.68
N THR A 590 15.80 18.18 17.11
CA THR A 590 15.61 19.27 16.16
C THR A 590 15.84 18.74 14.74
N LYS A 591 14.86 18.92 13.86
CA LYS A 591 14.99 18.59 12.45
C LYS A 591 15.51 19.82 11.70
N VAL A 592 16.54 19.65 10.90
CA VAL A 592 17.12 20.71 10.06
C VAL A 592 17.34 20.17 8.66
N ILE A 593 17.14 21.01 7.64
CA ILE A 593 17.54 20.69 6.29
C ILE A 593 18.89 21.32 6.03
N ARG A 594 19.90 20.51 5.70
CA ARG A 594 21.22 20.96 5.24
C ARG A 594 21.52 20.28 3.92
N ASN A 595 21.87 21.06 2.90
CA ASN A 595 22.17 20.57 1.54
C ASN A 595 21.09 19.64 0.98
N GLY A 596 19.79 19.99 1.18
CA GLY A 596 18.67 19.18 0.72
C GLY A 596 18.40 17.88 1.50
N GLN A 597 19.18 17.58 2.53
CA GLN A 597 18.98 16.41 3.37
C GLN A 597 18.31 16.77 4.69
N LEU A 598 17.29 16.01 5.07
CA LEU A 598 16.68 16.10 6.39
C LEU A 598 17.61 15.45 7.42
N LEU A 599 18.08 16.26 8.37
CA LEU A 599 18.91 15.83 9.48
C LEU A 599 18.13 15.98 10.78
N ILE A 600 18.29 15.00 11.67
CA ILE A 600 17.74 15.03 13.02
C ILE A 600 18.89 15.28 13.99
N LEU A 601 18.86 16.42 14.67
CA LEU A 601 19.83 16.74 15.71
C LEU A 601 19.26 16.31 17.07
N TYR A 602 19.92 15.38 17.74
CA TYR A 602 19.49 14.86 19.03
C TYR A 602 20.69 14.56 19.91
N ASN A 603 20.69 15.11 21.14
CA ASN A 603 21.78 14.96 22.11
C ASN A 603 23.17 15.20 21.49
N SER A 604 23.36 16.33 20.83
CA SER A 604 24.61 16.73 20.16
C SER A 604 25.06 15.77 19.03
N CYS A 605 24.24 14.83 18.62
CA CYS A 605 24.48 13.95 17.50
C CYS A 605 23.55 14.31 16.33
N THR A 606 24.04 14.07 15.11
CA THR A 606 23.28 14.23 13.88
C THR A 606 22.86 12.85 13.38
N TYR A 607 21.62 12.72 12.95
CA TYR A 607 21.08 11.49 12.37
C TYR A 607 20.44 11.84 11.02
N ASN A 608 20.45 10.90 10.09
CA ASN A 608 19.67 11.03 8.85
C ASN A 608 18.18 10.79 9.11
N ALA A 609 17.35 10.94 8.07
CA ALA A 609 15.89 10.74 8.13
C ALA A 609 15.50 9.32 8.59
N GLN A 610 16.37 8.33 8.40
CA GLN A 610 16.18 6.94 8.81
C GLN A 610 16.66 6.66 10.26
N GLY A 611 17.10 7.69 11.00
CA GLY A 611 17.57 7.54 12.36
C GLY A 611 19.00 6.97 12.47
N VAL A 612 19.76 6.90 11.38
CA VAL A 612 21.16 6.48 11.40
C VAL A 612 22.04 7.67 11.82
N LYS A 613 22.88 7.47 12.79
CA LYS A 613 23.84 8.50 13.26
C LYS A 613 24.87 8.77 12.18
N LEU A 614 25.04 10.05 11.84
CA LEU A 614 26.03 10.56 10.88
C LEU A 614 27.33 10.96 11.56
#